data_b244120de9e0906459ff4790594a35f1
#
_entry.id   b244120de9e0906459ff4790594a35f1
#
_cell.length_a   1.000
_cell.length_b   1.000
_cell.length_c   1.000
_cell.angle_alpha   90.00
_cell.angle_beta   90.00
_cell.angle_gamma   90.00
#
_symmetry.space_group_name_H-M   'P 1'
#
loop_
_entity.id
_entity.type
_entity.pdbx_description
1 polymer ?
#
loop_
_entity_poly.entity_id
_entity_poly.type
_entity_poly.pdbx_seq_one_letter_code
_entity_poly.pdbx_strand_id
1 'polypeptide(L)'
;MKLSRFNIVSRCEDGHRILCNALTHAVCAVTEEDYRAIRTDLINQRDSDRINQLKKGGLVVEDGVDEVLRLKYLANYASYKGDYLDLRILPTEQCNFRCAYCYESFQKGEMSEEIRKRIKQLVEKKAPLLKRLSVGWFGGEPLMAYDTIMDLSHAFLETKKTFGLQYDSHITTNGYLLDRKMMLQLLSVDIRRIQVTIDGFREEHDRRRKLTHGGETFDVLATNIKTAKELDEKFQFTVRVNFDNDNVNGVPQLLDLLKEIFKEDRRFGVFFRPIGNFGGINGEINKLNLASREDNIPIQLTLEEQALARGLKVNEGFKAPSLQSYLCYAAQPNSFVVGSDGSLYKCTVYFNNDVNKIGYVDKEGNLKTNLGKMAQWVGYKGDEDPVCKRCSLLPSCYAAACPAARLMSKTRPCPMKVSEVKEGLRFLYNSYHDNGKEVKYDVSE
;
A
#
# COMPACT_ATOMS: atom_id res chain seq x y z
N MET A 1 -25.64 26.10 -5.24
CA MET A 1 -24.71 25.01 -5.64
C MET A 1 -23.29 25.52 -5.67
N LYS A 2 -22.30 24.66 -5.30
CA LYS A 2 -20.88 25.02 -5.26
C LYS A 2 -20.01 23.84 -5.69
N LEU A 3 -18.77 24.12 -6.11
CA LEU A 3 -17.76 23.09 -6.25
C LEU A 3 -17.51 22.44 -4.89
N SER A 4 -17.39 21.10 -4.87
CA SER A 4 -17.01 20.38 -3.66
C SER A 4 -15.65 20.88 -3.15
N ARG A 5 -15.54 21.06 -1.83
CA ARG A 5 -14.26 21.42 -1.17
C ARG A 5 -13.17 20.36 -1.29
N PHE A 6 -13.57 19.13 -1.61
CA PHE A 6 -12.66 18.00 -1.81
C PHE A 6 -12.18 17.85 -3.25
N ASN A 7 -12.55 18.81 -4.13
CA ASN A 7 -12.01 18.85 -5.47
C ASN A 7 -10.55 19.33 -5.48
N ILE A 8 -9.75 18.64 -6.30
CA ILE A 8 -8.40 19.03 -6.66
C ILE A 8 -8.45 19.37 -8.15
N VAL A 9 -8.05 20.61 -8.49
CA VAL A 9 -8.05 21.07 -9.88
C VAL A 9 -6.60 21.23 -10.32
N SER A 10 -6.21 20.53 -11.38
CA SER A 10 -4.90 20.66 -12.04
C SER A 10 -5.08 21.24 -13.45
N ARG A 11 -4.09 21.98 -13.95
CA ARG A 11 -4.06 22.50 -15.31
C ARG A 11 -3.01 21.76 -16.12
N CYS A 12 -3.39 21.28 -17.30
CA CYS A 12 -2.50 20.63 -18.26
C CYS A 12 -1.86 21.65 -19.20
N GLU A 13 -0.79 21.26 -19.87
CA GLU A 13 -0.05 22.13 -20.81
C GLU A 13 -0.87 22.45 -22.07
N ASP A 14 -1.70 21.53 -22.51
CA ASP A 14 -2.64 21.68 -23.63
C ASP A 14 -3.86 22.59 -23.30
N GLY A 15 -3.91 23.14 -22.09
CA GLY A 15 -4.95 24.04 -21.62
C GLY A 15 -6.15 23.37 -20.95
N HIS A 16 -6.24 22.04 -20.95
CA HIS A 16 -7.28 21.32 -20.21
C HIS A 16 -7.12 21.48 -18.69
N ARG A 17 -8.24 21.31 -17.98
CA ARG A 17 -8.26 21.20 -16.52
C ARG A 17 -8.76 19.83 -16.10
N ILE A 18 -8.03 19.20 -15.21
CA ILE A 18 -8.45 17.95 -14.57
C ILE A 18 -9.09 18.31 -13.24
N LEU A 19 -10.30 17.85 -13.02
CA LEU A 19 -11.01 17.90 -11.75
C LEU A 19 -11.02 16.50 -11.15
N CYS A 20 -10.52 16.37 -9.93
CA CYS A 20 -10.55 15.11 -9.18
C CYS A 20 -11.17 15.34 -7.82
N ASN A 21 -12.15 14.53 -7.44
CA ASN A 21 -12.76 14.60 -6.12
C ASN A 21 -12.21 13.51 -5.21
N ALA A 22 -11.53 13.92 -4.13
CA ALA A 22 -10.88 13.00 -3.20
C ALA A 22 -11.83 12.16 -2.33
N LEU A 23 -13.14 12.46 -2.33
CA LEU A 23 -14.15 11.69 -1.62
C LEU A 23 -14.78 10.61 -2.51
N THR A 24 -15.15 10.98 -3.73
CA THR A 24 -15.92 10.13 -4.64
C THR A 24 -15.07 9.40 -5.69
N HIS A 25 -13.79 9.73 -5.80
CA HIS A 25 -12.89 9.24 -6.86
C HIS A 25 -13.25 9.74 -8.26
N ALA A 26 -14.25 10.60 -8.41
CA ALA A 26 -14.60 11.12 -9.72
C ALA A 26 -13.46 11.96 -10.30
N VAL A 27 -13.07 11.66 -11.54
CA VAL A 27 -12.04 12.39 -12.29
C VAL A 27 -12.63 12.75 -13.65
N CYS A 28 -12.46 14.01 -14.05
CA CYS A 28 -12.79 14.43 -15.42
C CYS A 28 -11.78 15.47 -15.91
N ALA A 29 -11.57 15.48 -17.21
CA ALA A 29 -10.86 16.54 -17.90
C ALA A 29 -11.87 17.41 -18.65
N VAL A 30 -11.71 18.73 -18.58
CA VAL A 30 -12.55 19.70 -19.25
C VAL A 30 -11.69 20.76 -19.94
N THR A 31 -12.19 21.38 -21.00
CA THR A 31 -11.53 22.52 -21.64
C THR A 31 -11.54 23.74 -20.70
N GLU A 32 -10.67 24.69 -20.92
CA GLU A 32 -10.70 25.96 -20.17
C GLU A 32 -12.03 26.71 -20.36
N GLU A 33 -12.64 26.61 -21.55
CA GLU A 33 -13.95 27.20 -21.87
C GLU A 33 -15.05 26.56 -21.05
N ASP A 34 -15.12 25.21 -21.02
CA ASP A 34 -16.11 24.47 -20.22
C ASP A 34 -15.94 24.76 -18.73
N TYR A 35 -14.69 24.84 -18.25
CA TYR A 35 -14.44 25.18 -16.85
C TYR A 35 -14.97 26.57 -16.49
N ARG A 36 -14.79 27.56 -17.37
CA ARG A 36 -15.38 28.90 -17.20
C ARG A 36 -16.90 28.88 -17.23
N ALA A 37 -17.47 28.10 -18.14
CA ALA A 37 -18.93 27.94 -18.23
C ALA A 37 -19.50 27.26 -16.97
N ILE A 38 -18.84 26.21 -16.43
CA ILE A 38 -19.20 25.59 -15.14
C ILE A 38 -19.19 26.64 -14.01
N ARG A 39 -18.16 27.47 -13.94
CA ARG A 39 -18.07 28.53 -12.93
C ARG A 39 -19.20 29.56 -13.06
N THR A 40 -19.54 29.93 -14.28
CA THR A 40 -20.63 30.86 -14.58
C THR A 40 -22.01 30.26 -14.19
N ASP A 41 -22.25 28.98 -14.52
CA ASP A 41 -23.48 28.29 -14.15
C ASP A 41 -23.65 28.21 -12.62
N LEU A 42 -22.56 27.92 -11.89
CA LEU A 42 -22.58 27.88 -10.42
C LEU A 42 -22.85 29.26 -9.80
N ILE A 43 -22.24 30.32 -10.31
CA ILE A 43 -22.48 31.71 -9.84
C ILE A 43 -23.93 32.08 -10.05
N ASN A 44 -24.50 31.73 -11.21
CA ASN A 44 -25.88 32.04 -11.57
C ASN A 44 -26.89 31.01 -11.06
N GLN A 45 -26.48 30.02 -10.28
CA GLN A 45 -27.31 28.92 -9.76
C GLN A 45 -28.11 28.19 -10.87
N ARG A 46 -27.50 28.05 -12.06
CA ARG A 46 -28.11 27.37 -13.21
C ARG A 46 -27.92 25.86 -13.13
N ASP A 47 -29.01 25.13 -13.34
CA ASP A 47 -29.02 23.66 -13.35
C ASP A 47 -28.88 23.16 -14.80
N SER A 48 -27.67 23.27 -15.35
CA SER A 48 -27.36 22.81 -16.71
C SER A 48 -26.98 21.32 -16.71
N ASP A 49 -27.02 20.67 -17.89
CA ASP A 49 -26.64 19.25 -18.02
C ASP A 49 -25.22 19.00 -17.54
N ARG A 50 -24.29 19.91 -17.80
CA ARG A 50 -22.90 19.82 -17.31
C ARG A 50 -22.83 19.86 -15.77
N ILE A 51 -23.64 20.69 -15.13
CA ILE A 51 -23.73 20.75 -13.66
C ILE A 51 -24.34 19.47 -13.11
N ASN A 52 -25.35 18.91 -13.75
CA ASN A 52 -25.98 17.65 -13.35
C ASN A 52 -25.01 16.46 -13.45
N GLN A 53 -24.17 16.40 -14.48
CA GLN A 53 -23.12 15.39 -14.58
C GLN A 53 -22.08 15.52 -13.45
N LEU A 54 -21.63 16.74 -13.15
CA LEU A 54 -20.69 16.99 -12.05
C LEU A 54 -21.29 16.67 -10.67
N LYS A 55 -22.60 16.91 -10.47
CA LYS A 55 -23.31 16.50 -9.25
C LYS A 55 -23.31 14.98 -9.08
N LYS A 56 -23.58 14.20 -10.14
CA LYS A 56 -23.52 12.73 -10.08
C LYS A 56 -22.15 12.24 -9.61
N GLY A 57 -21.06 12.87 -10.06
CA GLY A 57 -19.70 12.58 -9.62
C GLY A 57 -19.32 13.19 -8.27
N GLY A 58 -20.20 13.97 -7.63
CA GLY A 58 -19.88 14.66 -6.37
C GLY A 58 -18.88 15.81 -6.51
N LEU A 59 -18.56 16.23 -7.74
CA LEU A 59 -17.69 17.38 -8.03
C LEU A 59 -18.41 18.72 -7.74
N VAL A 60 -19.72 18.72 -7.82
CA VAL A 60 -20.62 19.83 -7.42
C VAL A 60 -21.55 19.32 -6.33
N VAL A 61 -21.79 20.14 -5.31
CA VAL A 61 -22.65 19.85 -4.18
C VAL A 61 -23.62 21.02 -3.91
N GLU A 62 -24.70 20.75 -3.21
CA GLU A 62 -25.62 21.79 -2.76
C GLU A 62 -24.97 22.68 -1.67
N ASP A 63 -25.35 23.96 -1.61
CA ASP A 63 -24.75 24.94 -0.67
C ASP A 63 -24.91 24.53 0.80
N GLY A 64 -26.03 23.91 1.17
CA GLY A 64 -26.34 23.47 2.53
C GLY A 64 -25.60 22.20 2.99
N VAL A 65 -24.86 21.52 2.10
CA VAL A 65 -24.16 20.26 2.45
C VAL A 65 -22.93 20.54 3.31
N ASP A 66 -22.92 19.99 4.53
CA ASP A 66 -21.71 19.87 5.34
C ASP A 66 -20.90 18.66 4.90
N GLU A 67 -19.96 18.89 3.99
CA GLU A 67 -19.12 17.84 3.41
C GLU A 67 -18.17 17.21 4.43
N VAL A 68 -17.78 17.94 5.50
CA VAL A 68 -16.92 17.37 6.56
C VAL A 68 -17.69 16.41 7.44
N LEU A 69 -18.95 16.76 7.80
CA LEU A 69 -19.82 15.87 8.56
C LEU A 69 -20.16 14.61 7.74
N ARG A 70 -20.46 14.76 6.44
CA ARG A 70 -20.65 13.63 5.53
C ARG A 70 -19.43 12.72 5.45
N LEU A 71 -18.24 13.31 5.31
CA LEU A 71 -16.98 12.56 5.32
C LEU A 71 -16.81 11.79 6.63
N LYS A 72 -17.04 12.44 7.78
CA LYS A 72 -16.92 11.82 9.10
C LYS A 72 -17.81 10.58 9.22
N TYR A 73 -19.05 10.67 8.76
CA TYR A 73 -19.95 9.52 8.72
C TYR A 73 -19.39 8.39 7.86
N LEU A 74 -19.01 8.68 6.60
CA LEU A 74 -18.52 7.67 5.66
C LEU A 74 -17.21 7.02 6.12
N ALA A 75 -16.26 7.81 6.63
CA ALA A 75 -14.98 7.32 7.13
C ALA A 75 -15.16 6.42 8.36
N ASN A 76 -16.01 6.80 9.31
CA ASN A 76 -16.33 5.97 10.47
C ASN A 76 -17.04 4.68 10.07
N TYR A 77 -18.04 4.76 9.20
CA TYR A 77 -18.75 3.58 8.69
C TYR A 77 -17.79 2.59 8.02
N ALA A 78 -16.92 3.07 7.13
CA ALA A 78 -15.94 2.22 6.46
C ALA A 78 -14.92 1.59 7.43
N SER A 79 -14.44 2.34 8.43
CA SER A 79 -13.43 1.86 9.38
C SER A 79 -13.97 0.88 10.42
N TYR A 80 -15.21 1.11 10.92
CA TYR A 80 -15.76 0.35 12.04
C TYR A 80 -16.83 -0.68 11.65
N LYS A 81 -17.02 -0.96 10.38
CA LYS A 81 -17.99 -1.93 9.88
C LYS A 81 -17.82 -3.34 10.47
N GLY A 82 -16.58 -3.71 10.83
CA GLY A 82 -16.30 -4.89 11.63
C GLY A 82 -16.34 -6.23 10.89
N ASP A 83 -16.71 -6.25 9.62
CA ASP A 83 -16.90 -7.47 8.82
C ASP A 83 -15.63 -7.96 8.10
N TYR A 84 -14.45 -7.45 8.48
CA TYR A 84 -13.15 -7.87 7.95
C TYR A 84 -12.14 -8.11 9.07
N LEU A 85 -11.16 -8.96 8.80
CA LEU A 85 -9.96 -9.15 9.60
C LEU A 85 -8.74 -9.13 8.68
N ASP A 86 -7.77 -8.26 8.98
CA ASP A 86 -6.52 -8.13 8.23
C ASP A 86 -5.35 -8.46 9.17
N LEU A 87 -4.67 -9.57 8.89
CA LEU A 87 -3.53 -10.06 9.67
C LEU A 87 -2.24 -9.98 8.84
N ARG A 88 -1.25 -9.32 9.38
CA ARG A 88 0.13 -9.44 8.91
C ARG A 88 0.88 -10.33 9.87
N ILE A 89 1.21 -11.55 9.42
CA ILE A 89 1.79 -12.59 10.27
C ILE A 89 3.28 -12.67 10.00
N LEU A 90 4.07 -12.61 11.06
CA LEU A 90 5.51 -12.85 11.05
C LEU A 90 5.75 -14.31 11.46
N PRO A 91 5.84 -15.26 10.51
CA PRO A 91 6.08 -16.66 10.84
C PRO A 91 7.46 -16.86 11.47
N THR A 92 8.40 -15.99 11.14
CA THR A 92 9.68 -15.83 11.80
C THR A 92 10.16 -14.38 11.74
N GLU A 93 10.96 -13.97 12.73
CA GLU A 93 11.65 -12.67 12.72
C GLU A 93 13.12 -12.82 12.27
N GLN A 94 13.58 -14.05 11.93
CA GLN A 94 14.90 -14.31 11.35
C GLN A 94 14.90 -14.04 9.84
N CYS A 95 16.08 -13.69 9.32
CA CYS A 95 16.28 -13.43 7.89
C CYS A 95 17.65 -13.95 7.44
N ASN A 96 17.70 -14.52 6.24
CA ASN A 96 18.95 -14.92 5.59
C ASN A 96 19.74 -13.75 4.96
N PHE A 97 19.13 -12.53 4.93
CA PHE A 97 19.76 -11.30 4.45
C PHE A 97 20.15 -10.36 5.60
N ARG A 98 21.08 -9.42 5.31
CA ARG A 98 21.38 -8.24 6.13
C ARG A 98 21.42 -7.01 5.23
N CYS A 99 20.21 -6.54 4.88
CA CYS A 99 20.05 -5.35 4.04
C CYS A 99 20.47 -4.09 4.79
N ALA A 100 21.16 -3.17 4.11
CA ALA A 100 21.73 -1.96 4.71
C ALA A 100 20.67 -1.03 5.37
N TYR A 101 19.42 -1.07 4.90
CA TYR A 101 18.31 -0.24 5.42
C TYR A 101 17.33 -1.03 6.28
N CYS A 102 17.65 -2.28 6.65
CA CYS A 102 16.70 -3.12 7.39
C CYS A 102 16.49 -2.60 8.81
N TYR A 103 15.25 -2.47 9.22
CA TYR A 103 14.84 -2.03 10.56
C TYR A 103 14.50 -3.20 11.50
N GLU A 104 14.50 -4.43 11.00
CA GLU A 104 14.26 -5.63 11.81
C GLU A 104 15.41 -5.90 12.78
N SER A 105 15.07 -6.41 13.97
CA SER A 105 16.05 -6.68 15.02
C SER A 105 16.57 -8.12 15.03
N PHE A 106 15.89 -9.05 14.34
CA PHE A 106 16.22 -10.47 14.24
C PHE A 106 16.34 -11.19 15.60
N GLN A 107 15.66 -10.68 16.64
CA GLN A 107 15.83 -11.19 18.01
C GLN A 107 14.99 -12.44 18.30
N LYS A 108 13.82 -12.56 17.64
CA LYS A 108 12.92 -13.68 17.84
C LYS A 108 13.04 -14.70 16.72
N GLY A 109 12.80 -15.96 17.06
CA GLY A 109 12.87 -17.07 16.13
C GLY A 109 11.57 -17.32 15.38
N GLU A 110 11.39 -18.58 14.96
CA GLU A 110 10.18 -19.08 14.31
C GLU A 110 9.02 -19.20 15.30
N MET A 111 7.80 -19.04 14.78
CA MET A 111 6.57 -19.17 15.52
C MET A 111 6.34 -20.61 15.99
N SER A 112 6.14 -20.78 17.31
CA SER A 112 5.90 -22.10 17.88
C SER A 112 4.53 -22.66 17.49
N GLU A 113 4.37 -24.00 17.59
CA GLU A 113 3.10 -24.69 17.35
C GLU A 113 1.97 -24.14 18.23
N GLU A 114 2.27 -23.83 19.50
CA GLU A 114 1.29 -23.23 20.41
C GLU A 114 0.77 -21.89 19.90
N ILE A 115 1.64 -21.02 19.40
CA ILE A 115 1.23 -19.73 18.82
C ILE A 115 0.41 -19.94 17.53
N ARG A 116 0.81 -20.86 16.67
CA ARG A 116 0.04 -21.22 15.47
C ARG A 116 -1.37 -21.67 15.84
N LYS A 117 -1.51 -22.51 16.85
CA LYS A 117 -2.83 -22.98 17.37
C LYS A 117 -3.70 -21.79 17.82
N ARG A 118 -3.13 -20.83 18.57
CA ARG A 118 -3.86 -19.62 19.01
C ARG A 118 -4.35 -18.79 17.83
N ILE A 119 -3.53 -18.63 16.78
CA ILE A 119 -3.91 -17.86 15.59
C ILE A 119 -5.02 -18.58 14.81
N LYS A 120 -4.96 -19.91 14.67
CA LYS A 120 -6.05 -20.70 14.05
C LYS A 120 -7.35 -20.49 14.79
N GLN A 121 -7.35 -20.63 16.12
CA GLN A 121 -8.51 -20.42 16.98
C GLN A 121 -9.05 -18.98 16.87
N LEU A 122 -8.16 -17.96 16.79
CA LEU A 122 -8.56 -16.57 16.59
C LEU A 122 -9.38 -16.41 15.31
N VAL A 123 -8.87 -16.92 14.20
CA VAL A 123 -9.53 -16.79 12.90
C VAL A 123 -10.85 -17.57 12.89
N GLU A 124 -10.88 -18.79 13.38
CA GLU A 124 -12.08 -19.62 13.47
C GLU A 124 -13.19 -18.95 14.30
N LYS A 125 -12.86 -18.42 15.47
CA LYS A 125 -13.83 -17.71 16.35
C LYS A 125 -14.37 -16.43 15.71
N LYS A 126 -13.56 -15.74 14.92
CA LYS A 126 -13.98 -14.49 14.24
C LYS A 126 -14.78 -14.76 12.97
N ALA A 127 -14.53 -15.88 12.30
CA ALA A 127 -15.07 -16.20 10.98
C ALA A 127 -16.59 -16.03 10.85
N PRO A 128 -17.44 -16.41 11.82
CA PRO A 128 -18.90 -16.22 11.71
C PRO A 128 -19.34 -14.76 11.52
N LEU A 129 -18.51 -13.81 11.93
CA LEU A 129 -18.79 -12.37 11.86
C LEU A 129 -18.12 -11.70 10.66
N LEU A 130 -17.26 -12.41 9.94
CA LEU A 130 -16.45 -11.85 8.86
C LEU A 130 -17.09 -12.11 7.49
N LYS A 131 -16.92 -11.14 6.60
CA LYS A 131 -17.07 -11.30 5.16
C LYS A 131 -15.73 -11.51 4.47
N ARG A 132 -14.66 -10.94 5.05
CA ARG A 132 -13.32 -10.97 4.45
C ARG A 132 -12.24 -11.26 5.49
N LEU A 133 -11.35 -12.18 5.12
CA LEU A 133 -10.06 -12.45 5.78
C LEU A 133 -8.92 -12.10 4.81
N SER A 134 -8.05 -11.19 5.21
CA SER A 134 -6.82 -10.85 4.48
C SER A 134 -5.61 -11.27 5.30
N VAL A 135 -4.66 -11.98 4.68
CA VAL A 135 -3.44 -12.46 5.34
C VAL A 135 -2.21 -12.02 4.55
N GLY A 136 -1.34 -11.24 5.20
CA GLY A 136 -0.04 -10.85 4.66
C GLY A 136 1.09 -11.57 5.40
N TRP A 137 1.91 -12.31 4.67
CA TRP A 137 3.10 -12.96 5.21
C TRP A 137 4.27 -11.98 5.15
N PHE A 138 4.87 -11.73 6.30
CA PHE A 138 5.91 -10.73 6.49
C PHE A 138 6.94 -11.23 7.52
N GLY A 139 7.84 -10.37 8.02
CA GLY A 139 8.84 -10.66 9.04
C GLY A 139 10.25 -10.43 8.55
N GLY A 140 11.23 -11.16 9.05
CA GLY A 140 12.59 -11.13 8.51
C GLY A 140 12.57 -11.68 7.06
N GLU A 141 12.60 -13.00 6.92
CA GLU A 141 12.28 -13.68 5.66
C GLU A 141 11.22 -14.77 5.92
N PRO A 142 9.98 -14.57 5.51
CA PRO A 142 8.89 -15.50 5.84
C PRO A 142 9.13 -16.91 5.28
N LEU A 143 9.77 -17.07 4.13
CA LEU A 143 10.02 -18.38 3.52
C LEU A 143 11.02 -19.25 4.32
N MET A 144 11.77 -18.69 5.28
CA MET A 144 12.56 -19.48 6.23
C MET A 144 11.67 -20.29 7.19
N ALA A 145 10.44 -19.89 7.39
CA ALA A 145 9.44 -20.59 8.22
C ALA A 145 8.31 -21.16 7.34
N TYR A 146 8.69 -21.85 6.27
CA TYR A 146 7.77 -22.41 5.28
C TYR A 146 6.67 -23.29 5.92
N ASP A 147 7.02 -24.20 6.83
CA ASP A 147 6.07 -25.11 7.47
C ASP A 147 5.00 -24.35 8.27
N THR A 148 5.38 -23.25 8.92
CA THR A 148 4.46 -22.36 9.62
C THR A 148 3.48 -21.68 8.66
N ILE A 149 3.97 -21.23 7.50
CA ILE A 149 3.09 -20.62 6.46
C ILE A 149 2.08 -21.65 5.97
N MET A 150 2.53 -22.86 5.63
CA MET A 150 1.65 -23.91 5.11
C MET A 150 0.61 -24.34 6.13
N ASP A 151 1.02 -24.57 7.38
CA ASP A 151 0.14 -24.99 8.47
C ASP A 151 -0.98 -24.00 8.75
N LEU A 152 -0.67 -22.71 8.83
CA LEU A 152 -1.67 -21.65 9.02
C LEU A 152 -2.53 -21.44 7.77
N SER A 153 -1.94 -21.46 6.58
CA SER A 153 -2.68 -21.25 5.33
C SER A 153 -3.72 -22.34 5.10
N HIS A 154 -3.38 -23.61 5.35
CA HIS A 154 -4.37 -24.71 5.27
C HIS A 154 -5.55 -24.50 6.20
N ALA A 155 -5.30 -24.12 7.46
CA ALA A 155 -6.38 -23.82 8.42
C ALA A 155 -7.25 -22.63 7.97
N PHE A 156 -6.65 -21.59 7.37
CA PHE A 156 -7.41 -20.45 6.86
C PHE A 156 -8.24 -20.81 5.62
N LEU A 157 -7.76 -21.69 4.76
CA LEU A 157 -8.53 -22.18 3.62
C LEU A 157 -9.73 -23.04 4.06
N GLU A 158 -9.57 -23.89 5.09
CA GLU A 158 -10.70 -24.62 5.68
C GLU A 158 -11.72 -23.65 6.28
N THR A 159 -11.27 -22.64 7.01
CA THR A 159 -12.14 -21.59 7.56
C THR A 159 -12.87 -20.82 6.44
N LYS A 160 -12.14 -20.43 5.37
CA LYS A 160 -12.72 -19.82 4.16
C LYS A 160 -13.86 -20.67 3.61
N LYS A 161 -13.64 -21.97 3.44
CA LYS A 161 -14.61 -22.91 2.89
C LYS A 161 -15.83 -23.08 3.81
N THR A 162 -15.60 -23.21 5.12
CA THR A 162 -16.66 -23.45 6.11
C THR A 162 -17.60 -22.24 6.24
N PHE A 163 -17.07 -21.03 6.21
CA PHE A 163 -17.83 -19.79 6.45
C PHE A 163 -18.09 -18.95 5.18
N GLY A 164 -17.65 -19.41 4.02
CA GLY A 164 -17.88 -18.67 2.75
C GLY A 164 -17.14 -17.32 2.66
N LEU A 165 -15.97 -17.21 3.29
CA LEU A 165 -15.24 -15.93 3.37
C LEU A 165 -14.59 -15.56 2.04
N GLN A 166 -14.55 -14.27 1.72
CA GLN A 166 -13.58 -13.73 0.77
C GLN A 166 -12.19 -13.82 1.42
N TYR A 167 -11.31 -14.60 0.82
CA TYR A 167 -9.94 -14.79 1.31
C TYR A 167 -8.94 -14.20 0.33
N ASP A 168 -8.00 -13.43 0.85
CA ASP A 168 -6.93 -12.80 0.11
C ASP A 168 -5.62 -12.98 0.86
N SER A 169 -4.62 -13.55 0.18
CA SER A 169 -3.32 -13.76 0.81
C SER A 169 -2.17 -13.28 -0.06
N HIS A 170 -1.17 -12.68 0.59
CA HIS A 170 0.01 -12.14 -0.06
C HIS A 170 1.27 -12.38 0.77
N ILE A 171 2.41 -12.38 0.11
CA ILE A 171 3.72 -12.51 0.75
C ILE A 171 4.68 -11.44 0.27
N THR A 172 5.43 -10.86 1.21
CA THR A 172 6.60 -10.04 0.93
C THR A 172 7.84 -10.82 1.33
N THR A 173 8.68 -11.14 0.37
CA THR A 173 9.88 -11.96 0.53
C THR A 173 11.09 -11.29 -0.12
N ASN A 174 12.28 -11.63 0.33
CA ASN A 174 13.50 -11.24 -0.37
C ASN A 174 13.68 -12.01 -1.70
N GLY A 175 12.93 -13.10 -1.91
CA GLY A 175 12.91 -13.87 -3.17
C GLY A 175 14.01 -14.91 -3.33
N TYR A 176 14.96 -15.00 -2.40
CA TYR A 176 16.11 -15.91 -2.52
C TYR A 176 15.70 -17.39 -2.46
N LEU A 177 14.74 -17.72 -1.60
CA LEU A 177 14.19 -19.07 -1.43
C LEU A 177 13.00 -19.36 -2.37
N LEU A 178 12.65 -18.44 -3.26
CA LEU A 178 11.44 -18.51 -4.09
C LEU A 178 11.69 -19.24 -5.39
N ASP A 179 12.17 -20.48 -5.32
CA ASP A 179 12.31 -21.35 -6.50
C ASP A 179 10.96 -21.84 -7.05
N ARG A 180 10.97 -22.60 -8.17
CA ARG A 180 9.76 -23.15 -8.80
C ARG A 180 8.90 -23.95 -7.83
N LYS A 181 9.52 -24.78 -6.99
CA LYS A 181 8.82 -25.64 -6.03
C LYS A 181 8.13 -24.78 -4.98
N MET A 182 8.83 -23.81 -4.41
CA MET A 182 8.29 -22.89 -3.44
C MET A 182 7.12 -22.07 -4.01
N MET A 183 7.26 -21.55 -5.23
CA MET A 183 6.17 -20.85 -5.91
C MET A 183 4.90 -21.71 -6.02
N LEU A 184 5.00 -22.94 -6.52
CA LEU A 184 3.86 -23.84 -6.66
C LEU A 184 3.21 -24.17 -5.31
N GLN A 185 4.01 -24.35 -4.26
CA GLN A 185 3.52 -24.60 -2.91
C GLN A 185 2.76 -23.40 -2.34
N LEU A 186 3.25 -22.17 -2.51
CA LEU A 186 2.54 -20.96 -2.11
C LEU A 186 1.21 -20.81 -2.86
N LEU A 187 1.22 -21.05 -4.16
CA LEU A 187 0.01 -20.98 -4.99
C LEU A 187 -1.04 -22.03 -4.60
N SER A 188 -0.62 -23.23 -4.16
CA SER A 188 -1.52 -24.29 -3.71
C SER A 188 -2.33 -23.91 -2.45
N VAL A 189 -1.86 -22.94 -1.68
CA VAL A 189 -2.54 -22.40 -0.49
C VAL A 189 -3.07 -20.98 -0.70
N ASP A 190 -3.39 -20.61 -1.94
CA ASP A 190 -3.99 -19.33 -2.34
C ASP A 190 -3.13 -18.09 -2.00
N ILE A 191 -1.82 -18.23 -1.79
CA ILE A 191 -0.91 -17.08 -1.71
C ILE A 191 -0.60 -16.63 -3.13
N ARG A 192 -1.42 -15.72 -3.68
CA ARG A 192 -1.41 -15.36 -5.11
C ARG A 192 -0.83 -13.98 -5.39
N ARG A 193 -0.53 -13.18 -4.38
CA ARG A 193 0.17 -11.91 -4.55
C ARG A 193 1.55 -12.00 -3.92
N ILE A 194 2.57 -11.99 -4.75
CA ILE A 194 3.97 -12.15 -4.35
C ILE A 194 4.70 -10.84 -4.61
N GLN A 195 5.35 -10.30 -3.59
CA GLN A 195 6.22 -9.15 -3.71
C GLN A 195 7.66 -9.55 -3.39
N VAL A 196 8.56 -9.32 -4.36
CA VAL A 196 10.00 -9.54 -4.21
C VAL A 196 10.71 -8.19 -4.32
N THR A 197 11.76 -7.98 -3.52
CA THR A 197 12.50 -6.72 -3.53
C THR A 197 13.82 -6.84 -4.27
N ILE A 198 14.06 -5.96 -5.26
CA ILE A 198 15.33 -5.77 -5.96
C ILE A 198 15.64 -4.27 -6.02
N ASP A 199 16.79 -3.85 -5.49
CA ASP A 199 17.12 -2.44 -5.28
C ASP A 199 18.12 -1.91 -6.33
N GLY A 200 17.82 -2.05 -7.61
CA GLY A 200 18.66 -1.65 -8.72
C GLY A 200 19.33 -2.84 -9.43
N PHE A 201 20.26 -2.56 -10.34
CA PHE A 201 20.95 -3.61 -11.08
C PHE A 201 21.99 -4.30 -10.18
N ARG A 202 22.63 -5.37 -10.65
CA ARG A 202 23.48 -6.31 -9.93
C ARG A 202 24.33 -5.69 -8.83
N GLU A 203 25.24 -4.81 -9.15
CA GLU A 203 26.21 -4.22 -8.21
C GLU A 203 25.53 -3.44 -7.09
N GLU A 204 24.53 -2.64 -7.45
CA GLU A 204 23.76 -1.84 -6.49
C GLU A 204 22.92 -2.73 -5.56
N HIS A 205 22.30 -3.76 -6.11
CA HIS A 205 21.53 -4.72 -5.34
C HIS A 205 22.42 -5.48 -4.37
N ASP A 206 23.50 -6.09 -4.85
CA ASP A 206 24.38 -6.96 -4.04
C ASP A 206 25.16 -6.16 -2.98
N ARG A 207 25.46 -4.89 -3.24
CA ARG A 207 26.04 -4.00 -2.23
C ARG A 207 25.10 -3.80 -1.04
N ARG A 208 23.77 -3.73 -1.26
CA ARG A 208 22.76 -3.36 -0.27
C ARG A 208 22.07 -4.54 0.38
N ARG A 209 21.93 -5.66 -0.32
CA ARG A 209 21.11 -6.80 0.08
C ARG A 209 21.90 -8.10 0.10
N LYS A 210 22.88 -8.15 1.01
CA LYS A 210 23.78 -9.29 1.18
C LYS A 210 23.14 -10.41 1.99
N LEU A 211 23.60 -11.65 1.76
CA LEU A 211 23.38 -12.76 2.68
C LEU A 211 23.98 -12.48 4.06
N THR A 212 23.47 -13.13 5.10
CA THR A 212 23.97 -13.02 6.49
C THR A 212 25.46 -13.27 6.60
N HIS A 213 26.00 -14.20 5.81
CA HIS A 213 27.41 -14.58 5.81
C HIS A 213 28.21 -13.95 4.65
N GLY A 214 27.66 -12.93 4.02
CA GLY A 214 28.19 -12.35 2.77
C GLY A 214 27.79 -13.16 1.54
N GLY A 215 27.99 -12.57 0.37
CA GLY A 215 27.64 -13.20 -0.92
C GLY A 215 26.56 -12.43 -1.67
N GLU A 216 26.61 -12.62 -2.97
CA GLU A 216 25.72 -11.98 -3.94
C GLU A 216 24.37 -12.68 -3.99
N THR A 217 23.33 -11.92 -4.29
CA THR A 217 21.96 -12.43 -4.25
C THR A 217 21.20 -12.15 -5.55
N PHE A 218 21.62 -11.17 -6.34
CA PHE A 218 20.92 -10.71 -7.54
C PHE A 218 20.62 -11.82 -8.56
N ASP A 219 21.60 -12.65 -8.89
CA ASP A 219 21.45 -13.69 -9.91
C ASP A 219 20.45 -14.78 -9.52
N VAL A 220 20.44 -15.13 -8.22
CA VAL A 220 19.45 -16.07 -7.69
C VAL A 220 18.05 -15.49 -7.83
N LEU A 221 17.85 -14.21 -7.50
CA LEU A 221 16.58 -13.54 -7.61
C LEU A 221 16.12 -13.43 -9.08
N ALA A 222 17.02 -13.03 -9.97
CA ALA A 222 16.73 -12.94 -11.40
C ALA A 222 16.34 -14.30 -11.98
N THR A 223 17.00 -15.37 -11.56
CA THR A 223 16.67 -16.76 -11.94
C THR A 223 15.29 -17.17 -11.42
N ASN A 224 15.00 -16.90 -10.15
CA ASN A 224 13.71 -17.23 -9.54
C ASN A 224 12.56 -16.48 -10.21
N ILE A 225 12.76 -15.21 -10.59
CA ILE A 225 11.75 -14.42 -11.33
C ILE A 225 11.52 -15.01 -12.73
N LYS A 226 12.57 -15.41 -13.45
CA LYS A 226 12.45 -16.10 -14.75
C LYS A 226 11.66 -17.39 -14.61
N THR A 227 11.97 -18.17 -13.58
CA THR A 227 11.27 -19.43 -13.29
C THR A 227 9.79 -19.20 -12.93
N ALA A 228 9.48 -18.16 -12.15
CA ALA A 228 8.09 -17.78 -11.86
C ALA A 228 7.33 -17.39 -13.14
N LYS A 229 8.00 -16.74 -14.11
CA LYS A 229 7.40 -16.37 -15.42
C LYS A 229 6.95 -17.58 -16.24
N GLU A 230 7.61 -18.73 -16.10
CA GLU A 230 7.31 -19.96 -16.81
C GLU A 230 6.08 -20.72 -16.26
N LEU A 231 5.52 -20.28 -15.13
CA LEU A 231 4.34 -20.89 -14.55
C LEU A 231 3.06 -20.41 -15.27
N ASP A 232 2.10 -21.31 -15.44
CA ASP A 232 0.81 -21.01 -16.10
C ASP A 232 -0.28 -20.57 -15.11
N GLU A 233 -0.01 -20.66 -13.80
CA GLU A 233 -0.96 -20.37 -12.75
C GLU A 233 -1.33 -18.88 -12.69
N LYS A 234 -2.51 -18.58 -12.14
CA LYS A 234 -2.99 -17.22 -11.92
C LYS A 234 -2.39 -16.66 -10.62
N PHE A 235 -1.56 -15.63 -10.73
CA PHE A 235 -0.98 -14.89 -9.61
C PHE A 235 -0.61 -13.46 -10.04
N GLN A 236 -0.22 -12.63 -9.09
CA GLN A 236 0.40 -11.33 -9.33
C GLN A 236 1.79 -11.31 -8.71
N PHE A 237 2.77 -10.92 -9.50
CA PHE A 237 4.15 -10.82 -9.09
C PHE A 237 4.61 -9.36 -9.19
N THR A 238 5.05 -8.79 -8.09
CA THR A 238 5.51 -7.40 -8.03
C THR A 238 6.98 -7.37 -7.67
N VAL A 239 7.81 -6.81 -8.54
CA VAL A 239 9.17 -6.43 -8.17
C VAL A 239 9.12 -5.05 -7.53
N ARG A 240 9.38 -5.01 -6.23
CA ARG A 240 9.55 -3.78 -5.48
C ARG A 240 10.99 -3.28 -5.64
N VAL A 241 11.13 -2.04 -6.07
CA VAL A 241 12.41 -1.35 -6.18
C VAL A 241 12.46 -0.27 -5.09
N ASN A 242 13.27 -0.49 -4.06
CA ASN A 242 13.55 0.57 -3.10
C ASN A 242 14.66 1.46 -3.66
N PHE A 243 14.46 2.76 -3.60
CA PHE A 243 15.40 3.73 -4.16
C PHE A 243 15.85 4.79 -3.15
N ASP A 244 17.03 5.32 -3.37
CA ASP A 244 17.61 6.52 -2.77
C ASP A 244 18.42 7.28 -3.86
N ASN A 245 19.12 8.34 -3.47
CA ASN A 245 19.88 9.16 -4.43
C ASN A 245 21.06 8.42 -5.08
N ASP A 246 21.55 7.35 -4.46
CA ASP A 246 22.73 6.62 -4.98
C ASP A 246 22.33 5.56 -6.01
N ASN A 247 21.22 4.81 -5.78
CA ASN A 247 20.86 3.70 -6.65
C ASN A 247 19.86 4.07 -7.77
N VAL A 248 19.25 5.23 -7.70
CA VAL A 248 18.24 5.66 -8.68
C VAL A 248 18.76 5.60 -10.12
N ASN A 249 20.04 5.92 -10.34
CA ASN A 249 20.67 5.90 -11.67
C ASN A 249 20.88 4.48 -12.23
N GLY A 250 20.92 3.46 -11.39
CA GLY A 250 21.02 2.05 -11.80
C GLY A 250 19.66 1.38 -12.07
N VAL A 251 18.56 2.03 -11.73
CA VAL A 251 17.22 1.46 -11.91
C VAL A 251 16.89 1.23 -13.40
N PRO A 252 17.20 2.13 -14.37
CA PRO A 252 16.91 1.88 -15.77
C PRO A 252 17.45 0.55 -16.31
N GLN A 253 18.67 0.14 -15.93
CA GLN A 253 19.24 -1.15 -16.32
C GLN A 253 18.45 -2.34 -15.75
N LEU A 254 17.97 -2.23 -14.51
CA LEU A 254 17.07 -3.24 -13.92
C LEU A 254 15.75 -3.29 -14.71
N LEU A 255 15.18 -2.15 -15.10
CA LEU A 255 13.93 -2.11 -15.88
C LEU A 255 14.10 -2.75 -17.25
N ASP A 256 15.26 -2.60 -17.92
CA ASP A 256 15.56 -3.26 -19.18
C ASP A 256 15.61 -4.79 -19.01
N LEU A 257 16.25 -5.31 -17.97
CA LEU A 257 16.24 -6.73 -17.63
C LEU A 257 14.81 -7.24 -17.34
N LEU A 258 14.03 -6.50 -16.56
CA LEU A 258 12.65 -6.90 -16.23
C LEU A 258 11.74 -6.89 -17.45
N LYS A 259 11.93 -5.94 -18.38
CA LYS A 259 11.24 -5.95 -19.68
C LYS A 259 11.51 -7.25 -20.46
N GLU A 260 12.76 -7.69 -20.52
CA GLU A 260 13.15 -8.93 -21.19
C GLU A 260 12.52 -10.16 -20.52
N ILE A 261 12.46 -10.20 -19.18
CA ILE A 261 11.89 -11.30 -18.42
C ILE A 261 10.37 -11.31 -18.53
N PHE A 262 9.71 -10.17 -18.26
CA PHE A 262 8.25 -10.11 -18.18
C PHE A 262 7.58 -10.15 -19.56
N LYS A 263 8.24 -9.55 -20.56
CA LYS A 263 7.63 -9.35 -21.88
C LYS A 263 6.26 -8.65 -21.68
N GLU A 264 5.19 -9.23 -22.24
CA GLU A 264 3.82 -8.68 -22.14
C GLU A 264 2.97 -9.33 -21.03
N ASP A 265 3.58 -10.10 -20.13
CA ASP A 265 2.85 -10.83 -19.09
C ASP A 265 2.31 -9.90 -18.02
N ARG A 266 1.00 -9.66 -18.03
CA ARG A 266 0.30 -8.76 -17.10
C ARG A 266 0.25 -9.24 -15.66
N ARG A 267 0.68 -10.48 -15.36
CA ARG A 267 0.84 -10.96 -13.97
C ARG A 267 1.98 -10.25 -13.27
N PHE A 268 2.98 -9.78 -14.02
CA PHE A 268 4.20 -9.14 -13.51
C PHE A 268 4.11 -7.62 -13.60
N GLY A 269 4.70 -6.96 -12.61
CA GLY A 269 4.80 -5.51 -12.58
C GLY A 269 5.88 -5.04 -11.62
N VAL A 270 6.15 -3.74 -11.66
CA VAL A 270 7.13 -3.07 -10.80
C VAL A 270 6.43 -2.09 -9.84
N PHE A 271 7.08 -1.83 -8.71
CA PHE A 271 6.63 -0.87 -7.71
C PHE A 271 7.84 -0.14 -7.12
N PHE A 272 7.79 1.18 -7.07
CA PHE A 272 8.90 2.00 -6.58
C PHE A 272 8.61 2.55 -5.20
N ARG A 273 9.60 2.50 -4.30
CA ARG A 273 9.45 3.00 -2.94
C ARG A 273 10.73 3.70 -2.47
N PRO A 274 10.66 4.97 -1.98
CA PRO A 274 11.82 5.59 -1.37
C PRO A 274 12.24 4.84 -0.11
N ILE A 275 13.54 4.71 0.12
CA ILE A 275 14.09 4.17 1.35
C ILE A 275 13.87 5.21 2.46
N GLY A 276 13.23 4.78 3.56
CA GLY A 276 13.04 5.61 4.75
C GLY A 276 13.94 5.17 5.90
N ASN A 277 14.41 6.12 6.70
CA ASN A 277 15.11 5.80 7.93
C ASN A 277 14.10 5.49 9.05
N PHE A 278 13.94 4.22 9.34
CA PHE A 278 13.08 3.72 10.43
C PHE A 278 13.88 3.17 11.61
N GLY A 279 15.16 3.47 11.67
CA GLY A 279 16.13 2.86 12.58
C GLY A 279 16.66 1.54 12.03
N GLY A 280 17.26 0.76 12.89
CA GLY A 280 17.86 -0.53 12.58
C GLY A 280 19.05 -0.77 13.48
N ILE A 281 19.33 -2.04 13.77
CA ILE A 281 20.42 -2.41 14.69
C ILE A 281 21.82 -2.21 14.11
N ASN A 282 21.91 -2.19 12.77
CA ASN A 282 23.21 -2.19 12.09
C ASN A 282 23.79 -0.80 11.83
N GLY A 283 23.01 0.29 12.05
CA GLY A 283 23.44 1.66 11.76
C GLY A 283 23.79 1.97 10.29
N GLU A 284 23.71 0.98 9.41
CA GLU A 284 24.07 1.07 7.99
C GLU A 284 23.17 2.05 7.21
N ILE A 285 21.93 2.22 7.67
CA ILE A 285 20.97 3.19 7.08
C ILE A 285 21.53 4.61 7.08
N ASN A 286 22.38 4.96 8.05
CA ASN A 286 22.98 6.29 8.15
C ASN A 286 24.07 6.55 7.10
N LYS A 287 24.53 5.50 6.41
CA LYS A 287 25.51 5.58 5.31
C LYS A 287 24.85 5.75 3.95
N LEU A 288 23.53 5.62 3.87
CA LEU A 288 22.78 5.75 2.63
C LEU A 288 22.41 7.22 2.37
N ASN A 289 22.49 7.63 1.13
CA ASN A 289 22.08 8.97 0.67
C ASN A 289 20.58 9.00 0.37
N LEU A 290 19.79 9.05 1.43
CA LEU A 290 18.34 9.02 1.31
C LEU A 290 17.82 10.24 0.55
N ALA A 291 16.88 10.02 -0.37
CA ALA A 291 16.19 11.09 -1.04
C ALA A 291 15.38 11.94 -0.04
N SER A 292 15.35 13.24 -0.24
CA SER A 292 14.54 14.13 0.58
C SER A 292 13.06 13.83 0.41
N ARG A 293 12.23 14.25 1.35
CA ARG A 293 10.79 14.09 1.22
C ARG A 293 10.23 14.84 0.00
N GLU A 294 10.82 15.99 -0.33
CA GLU A 294 10.44 16.80 -1.50
C GLU A 294 10.78 16.09 -2.81
N ASP A 295 11.86 15.32 -2.85
CA ASP A 295 12.34 14.63 -4.06
C ASP A 295 11.69 13.27 -4.26
N ASN A 296 11.17 12.65 -3.20
CA ASN A 296 10.62 11.29 -3.26
C ASN A 296 9.54 11.09 -4.32
N ILE A 297 8.59 12.02 -4.43
CA ILE A 297 7.48 11.89 -5.40
C ILE A 297 7.96 12.19 -6.82
N PRO A 298 8.68 13.28 -7.12
CA PRO A 298 9.27 13.49 -8.45
C PRO A 298 10.10 12.30 -8.94
N ILE A 299 11.00 11.78 -8.12
CA ILE A 299 11.82 10.60 -8.47
C ILE A 299 10.91 9.39 -8.76
N GLN A 300 9.94 9.11 -7.89
CA GLN A 300 9.03 7.99 -8.08
C GLN A 300 8.27 8.09 -9.40
N LEU A 301 7.70 9.27 -9.72
CA LEU A 301 6.96 9.50 -10.98
C LEU A 301 7.86 9.31 -12.19
N THR A 302 9.10 9.80 -12.15
CA THR A 302 10.09 9.59 -13.22
C THR A 302 10.39 8.09 -13.42
N LEU A 303 10.56 7.33 -12.36
CA LEU A 303 10.79 5.89 -12.44
C LEU A 303 9.55 5.13 -12.97
N GLU A 304 8.35 5.56 -12.58
CA GLU A 304 7.09 5.01 -13.10
C GLU A 304 6.96 5.29 -14.61
N GLU A 305 7.28 6.51 -15.07
CA GLU A 305 7.30 6.87 -16.48
C GLU A 305 8.30 6.04 -17.28
N GLN A 306 9.51 5.87 -16.78
CA GLN A 306 10.53 5.02 -17.39
C GLN A 306 10.09 3.55 -17.51
N ALA A 307 9.38 3.03 -16.51
CA ALA A 307 8.84 1.68 -16.54
C ALA A 307 7.72 1.55 -17.60
N LEU A 308 6.79 2.51 -17.63
CA LEU A 308 5.69 2.56 -18.61
C LEU A 308 6.22 2.68 -20.04
N ALA A 309 7.22 3.53 -20.29
CA ALA A 309 7.86 3.67 -21.59
C ALA A 309 8.50 2.36 -22.10
N ARG A 310 8.86 1.45 -21.21
CA ARG A 310 9.34 0.09 -21.52
C ARG A 310 8.22 -0.95 -21.68
N GLY A 311 6.96 -0.55 -21.53
CA GLY A 311 5.79 -1.44 -21.55
C GLY A 311 5.61 -2.26 -20.26
N LEU A 312 6.34 -1.95 -19.20
CA LEU A 312 6.15 -2.61 -17.90
C LEU A 312 4.89 -2.10 -17.19
N LYS A 313 4.21 -3.01 -16.50
CA LYS A 313 3.09 -2.64 -15.63
C LYS A 313 3.64 -2.06 -14.33
N VAL A 314 3.15 -0.88 -13.95
CA VAL A 314 3.42 -0.29 -12.63
C VAL A 314 2.31 -0.70 -11.67
N ASN A 315 2.67 -1.45 -10.63
CA ASN A 315 1.78 -1.82 -9.54
C ASN A 315 1.87 -0.76 -8.43
N GLU A 316 0.74 -0.42 -7.81
CA GLU A 316 0.70 0.58 -6.74
C GLU A 316 1.34 1.94 -7.10
N GLY A 317 1.40 2.28 -8.39
CA GLY A 317 1.79 3.59 -8.88
C GLY A 317 0.83 4.69 -8.41
N PHE A 318 1.10 5.92 -8.84
CA PHE A 318 0.21 7.03 -8.51
C PHE A 318 -1.24 6.72 -8.91
N LYS A 319 -2.16 6.92 -7.97
CA LYS A 319 -3.61 6.80 -8.18
C LYS A 319 -4.28 8.10 -7.78
N ALA A 320 -5.31 8.47 -8.54
CA ALA A 320 -6.15 9.59 -8.15
C ALA A 320 -6.73 9.35 -6.73
N PRO A 321 -6.74 10.37 -5.87
CA PRO A 321 -7.20 10.23 -4.49
C PRO A 321 -8.69 9.85 -4.44
N SER A 322 -9.02 8.95 -3.50
CA SER A 322 -10.39 8.51 -3.19
C SER A 322 -10.57 8.34 -1.69
N LEU A 323 -11.77 8.04 -1.22
CA LEU A 323 -12.03 7.81 0.19
C LEU A 323 -11.09 6.74 0.75
N GLN A 324 -10.33 7.11 1.78
CA GLN A 324 -9.36 6.27 2.50
C GLN A 324 -8.23 5.66 1.63
N SER A 325 -8.03 6.10 0.38
CA SER A 325 -7.00 5.56 -0.52
C SER A 325 -5.57 5.69 0.01
N TYR A 326 -5.31 6.65 0.89
CA TYR A 326 -4.03 6.88 1.55
C TYR A 326 -4.05 6.55 3.04
N LEU A 327 -5.10 5.89 3.52
CA LEU A 327 -5.19 5.48 4.92
C LEU A 327 -4.27 4.28 5.16
N CYS A 328 -3.38 4.38 6.17
CA CYS A 328 -2.54 3.25 6.55
C CYS A 328 -3.38 2.14 7.21
N TYR A 329 -3.05 0.89 6.91
CA TYR A 329 -3.67 -0.27 7.58
C TYR A 329 -3.55 -0.19 9.12
N ALA A 330 -2.46 0.39 9.63
CA ALA A 330 -2.26 0.58 11.06
C ALA A 330 -3.33 1.50 11.73
N ALA A 331 -4.03 2.32 10.95
CA ALA A 331 -5.16 3.11 11.40
C ALA A 331 -6.50 2.35 11.37
N GLN A 332 -6.53 1.14 10.82
CA GLN A 332 -7.75 0.34 10.71
C GLN A 332 -7.97 -0.50 11.98
N PRO A 333 -9.16 -0.50 12.62
CA PRO A 333 -9.41 -1.20 13.87
C PRO A 333 -9.14 -2.69 13.83
N ASN A 334 -9.52 -3.36 12.74
CA ASN A 334 -9.43 -4.82 12.58
C ASN A 334 -8.19 -5.28 11.80
N SER A 335 -7.15 -4.45 11.77
CA SER A 335 -5.85 -4.76 11.15
C SER A 335 -4.79 -4.94 12.23
N PHE A 336 -4.11 -6.08 12.25
CA PHE A 336 -3.14 -6.45 13.26
C PHE A 336 -1.86 -7.01 12.62
N VAL A 337 -0.74 -6.74 13.26
CA VAL A 337 0.52 -7.43 12.99
C VAL A 337 0.73 -8.44 14.12
N VAL A 338 0.94 -9.70 13.77
CA VAL A 338 1.14 -10.80 14.71
C VAL A 338 2.59 -11.24 14.67
N GLY A 339 3.33 -10.98 15.74
CA GLY A 339 4.71 -11.40 15.89
C GLY A 339 4.85 -12.91 16.08
N SER A 340 6.05 -13.45 15.87
CA SER A 340 6.33 -14.88 16.00
C SER A 340 6.08 -15.43 17.43
N ASP A 341 6.07 -14.53 18.43
CA ASP A 341 5.74 -14.83 19.83
C ASP A 341 4.26 -14.64 20.21
N GLY A 342 3.39 -14.37 19.24
CA GLY A 342 1.97 -14.09 19.46
C GLY A 342 1.67 -12.67 19.95
N SER A 343 2.68 -11.79 20.06
CA SER A 343 2.49 -10.36 20.35
C SER A 343 1.72 -9.69 19.21
N LEU A 344 0.87 -8.72 19.57
CA LEU A 344 0.10 -7.92 18.63
C LEU A 344 0.70 -6.52 18.51
N TYR A 345 0.87 -6.09 17.26
CA TYR A 345 1.33 -4.76 16.90
C TYR A 345 0.37 -4.11 15.89
N LYS A 346 0.51 -2.80 15.71
CA LYS A 346 -0.23 -2.08 14.66
C LYS A 346 0.61 -1.81 13.41
N CYS A 347 1.92 -1.66 13.55
CA CYS A 347 2.83 -1.29 12.47
C CYS A 347 3.93 -2.32 12.30
N THR A 348 4.29 -2.67 11.05
CA THR A 348 5.37 -3.59 10.71
C THR A 348 6.78 -2.96 10.80
N VAL A 349 6.89 -1.69 11.18
CA VAL A 349 8.17 -0.96 11.15
C VAL A 349 8.75 -0.70 12.54
N TYR A 350 7.93 -0.35 13.51
CA TYR A 350 8.39 0.12 14.84
C TYR A 350 8.25 -0.96 15.92
N PHE A 351 8.76 -2.16 15.70
CA PHE A 351 8.61 -3.28 16.64
C PHE A 351 9.22 -3.03 18.03
N ASN A 352 10.30 -2.24 18.10
CA ASN A 352 10.98 -1.91 19.34
C ASN A 352 10.34 -0.74 20.10
N ASN A 353 9.24 -0.18 19.60
CA ASN A 353 8.55 0.92 20.26
C ASN A 353 7.36 0.40 21.05
N ASP A 354 7.32 0.72 22.37
CA ASP A 354 6.27 0.23 23.29
C ASP A 354 4.85 0.64 22.85
N VAL A 355 4.69 1.79 22.21
CA VAL A 355 3.39 2.24 21.69
C VAL A 355 2.86 1.30 20.59
N ASN A 356 3.76 0.66 19.84
CA ASN A 356 3.38 -0.26 18.77
C ASN A 356 2.91 -1.62 19.27
N LYS A 357 3.43 -2.11 20.41
CA LYS A 357 2.98 -3.35 21.02
C LYS A 357 1.66 -3.11 21.75
N ILE A 358 0.56 -3.53 21.10
CA ILE A 358 -0.81 -3.26 21.57
C ILE A 358 -1.43 -4.41 22.35
N GLY A 359 -0.77 -5.57 22.41
CA GLY A 359 -1.32 -6.74 23.13
C GLY A 359 -0.73 -8.07 22.69
N TYR A 360 -1.55 -9.11 22.75
CA TYR A 360 -1.17 -10.49 22.38
C TYR A 360 -2.41 -11.34 22.08
N VAL A 361 -2.20 -12.50 21.43
CA VAL A 361 -3.24 -13.54 21.25
C VAL A 361 -3.14 -14.52 22.43
N ASP A 362 -4.22 -14.64 23.23
CA ASP A 362 -4.21 -15.52 24.39
C ASP A 362 -4.30 -17.02 24.01
N LYS A 363 -4.24 -17.91 25.02
CA LYS A 363 -4.25 -19.38 24.81
C LYS A 363 -5.55 -19.88 24.18
N GLU A 364 -6.63 -19.15 24.37
CA GLU A 364 -7.94 -19.45 23.82
C GLU A 364 -8.16 -18.80 22.44
N GLY A 365 -7.17 -18.12 21.87
CA GLY A 365 -7.27 -17.44 20.57
C GLY A 365 -8.03 -16.10 20.62
N ASN A 366 -8.12 -15.43 21.77
CA ASN A 366 -8.75 -14.12 21.84
C ASN A 366 -7.70 -13.01 21.70
N LEU A 367 -8.09 -11.89 21.08
CA LEU A 367 -7.28 -10.68 21.04
C LEU A 367 -7.33 -10.00 22.41
N LYS A 368 -6.22 -9.96 23.12
CA LYS A 368 -6.02 -9.18 24.35
C LYS A 368 -5.30 -7.91 24.01
N THR A 369 -6.04 -6.83 23.87
CA THR A 369 -5.49 -5.54 23.43
C THR A 369 -5.57 -4.49 24.53
N ASN A 370 -4.56 -3.63 24.59
CA ASN A 370 -4.57 -2.42 25.39
C ASN A 370 -5.40 -1.35 24.67
N LEU A 371 -6.60 -1.06 25.18
CA LEU A 371 -7.54 -0.11 24.56
C LEU A 371 -6.96 1.31 24.44
N GLY A 372 -6.16 1.76 25.41
CA GLY A 372 -5.51 3.07 25.35
C GLY A 372 -4.53 3.17 24.17
N LYS A 373 -3.68 2.14 23.99
CA LYS A 373 -2.78 2.07 22.83
C LYS A 373 -3.57 1.94 21.53
N MET A 374 -4.59 1.07 21.49
CA MET A 374 -5.45 0.94 20.29
C MET A 374 -6.08 2.29 19.91
N ALA A 375 -6.62 3.02 20.87
CA ALA A 375 -7.22 4.34 20.61
C ALA A 375 -6.21 5.33 20.01
N GLN A 376 -4.95 5.32 20.44
CA GLN A 376 -3.90 6.16 19.85
C GLN A 376 -3.67 5.87 18.35
N TRP A 377 -3.73 4.59 17.94
CA TRP A 377 -3.51 4.20 16.56
C TRP A 377 -4.72 4.44 15.66
N VAL A 378 -5.94 4.19 16.16
CA VAL A 378 -7.16 4.16 15.32
C VAL A 378 -8.14 5.29 15.63
N GLY A 379 -7.98 5.98 16.76
CA GLY A 379 -8.93 6.98 17.23
C GLY A 379 -8.68 8.39 16.69
N TYR A 380 -7.58 8.61 15.95
CA TYR A 380 -7.27 9.95 15.44
C TYR A 380 -8.30 10.36 14.37
N LYS A 381 -8.84 11.57 14.52
CA LYS A 381 -9.84 12.15 13.61
C LYS A 381 -9.28 13.38 12.92
N GLY A 382 -9.21 13.32 11.60
CA GLY A 382 -8.66 14.41 10.78
C GLY A 382 -9.46 15.71 10.84
N ASP A 383 -10.75 15.64 11.20
CA ASP A 383 -11.63 16.79 11.35
C ASP A 383 -11.37 17.60 12.63
N GLU A 384 -10.59 17.05 13.57
CA GLU A 384 -10.15 17.74 14.80
C GLU A 384 -8.89 18.60 14.58
N ASP A 385 -8.06 18.29 13.57
CA ASP A 385 -6.89 19.09 13.21
C ASP A 385 -7.31 20.25 12.28
N PRO A 386 -7.11 21.53 12.65
CA PRO A 386 -7.57 22.67 11.86
C PRO A 386 -6.96 22.76 10.45
N VAL A 387 -5.74 22.22 10.24
CA VAL A 387 -5.08 22.19 8.93
C VAL A 387 -5.65 21.06 8.09
N CYS A 388 -5.75 19.86 8.67
CA CYS A 388 -6.34 18.70 7.99
C CYS A 388 -7.81 18.97 7.64
N LYS A 389 -8.58 19.57 8.55
CA LYS A 389 -9.98 19.95 8.31
C LYS A 389 -10.17 20.82 7.07
N ARG A 390 -9.18 21.65 6.71
CA ARG A 390 -9.22 22.51 5.50
C ARG A 390 -8.62 21.87 4.26
N CYS A 391 -8.00 20.71 4.38
CA CYS A 391 -7.31 20.03 3.29
C CYS A 391 -8.29 19.35 2.33
N SER A 392 -8.13 19.52 1.02
CA SER A 392 -8.92 18.81 0.00
C SER A 392 -8.63 17.31 -0.05
N LEU A 393 -7.46 16.86 0.45
CA LEU A 393 -7.08 15.44 0.55
C LEU A 393 -7.58 14.77 1.85
N LEU A 394 -8.32 15.48 2.70
CA LEU A 394 -8.81 14.90 3.95
C LEU A 394 -9.57 13.57 3.75
N PRO A 395 -10.43 13.39 2.73
CA PRO A 395 -11.11 12.12 2.51
C PRO A 395 -10.17 10.94 2.31
N SER A 396 -9.06 11.17 1.60
CA SER A 396 -8.15 10.10 1.20
C SER A 396 -7.27 9.58 2.33
N CYS A 397 -6.81 10.43 3.24
CA CYS A 397 -5.92 10.01 4.32
C CYS A 397 -6.54 10.10 5.72
N TYR A 398 -7.61 10.86 5.87
CA TYR A 398 -8.26 11.16 7.16
C TYR A 398 -7.27 11.49 8.29
N ALA A 399 -6.17 12.16 7.91
CA ALA A 399 -5.01 12.48 8.75
C ALA A 399 -4.29 11.26 9.38
N ALA A 400 -4.50 10.08 8.86
CA ALA A 400 -3.96 8.81 9.35
C ALA A 400 -3.21 8.02 8.26
N ALA A 401 -2.58 8.71 7.31
CA ALA A 401 -1.70 8.09 6.32
C ALA A 401 -0.52 7.34 6.95
N CYS A 402 -0.02 7.84 8.09
CA CYS A 402 0.95 7.14 8.92
C CYS A 402 0.72 7.48 10.40
N PRO A 403 -0.08 6.70 11.14
CA PRO A 403 -0.31 6.93 12.56
C PRO A 403 0.99 6.95 13.37
N ALA A 404 1.97 6.10 13.03
CA ALA A 404 3.26 6.04 13.69
C ALA A 404 4.00 7.40 13.67
N ALA A 405 4.01 8.09 12.54
CA ALA A 405 4.65 9.41 12.45
C ALA A 405 3.97 10.44 13.36
N ARG A 406 2.65 10.40 13.51
CA ARG A 406 1.95 11.26 14.47
C ARG A 406 2.29 10.93 15.90
N LEU A 407 2.29 9.65 16.26
CA LEU A 407 2.53 9.19 17.61
C LEU A 407 3.97 9.43 18.06
N MET A 408 4.94 9.19 17.17
CA MET A 408 6.36 9.20 17.51
C MET A 408 7.03 10.54 17.24
N SER A 409 6.75 11.14 16.06
CA SER A 409 7.38 12.40 15.65
C SER A 409 6.51 13.63 15.89
N LYS A 410 5.26 13.44 16.33
CA LYS A 410 4.25 14.51 16.51
C LYS A 410 4.06 15.39 15.27
N THR A 411 4.33 14.83 14.09
CA THR A 411 4.21 15.52 12.82
C THR A 411 2.93 15.12 12.08
N ARG A 412 2.46 15.97 11.17
CA ARG A 412 1.37 15.60 10.24
C ARG A 412 1.92 14.70 9.14
N PRO A 413 1.54 13.43 9.11
CA PRO A 413 2.04 12.49 8.10
C PRO A 413 1.26 12.62 6.81
N CYS A 414 1.40 13.76 6.11
CA CYS A 414 0.75 13.93 4.82
C CYS A 414 1.34 12.90 3.84
N PRO A 415 0.53 12.08 3.19
CA PRO A 415 1.03 11.10 2.21
C PRO A 415 1.62 11.81 0.99
N MET A 416 0.97 12.89 0.56
CA MET A 416 1.34 13.77 -0.55
C MET A 416 0.90 15.20 -0.27
N LYS A 417 1.60 16.18 -0.82
CA LYS A 417 1.13 17.57 -0.90
C LYS A 417 0.07 17.66 -2.00
N VAL A 418 -0.85 18.62 -1.92
CA VAL A 418 -1.85 18.85 -3.00
C VAL A 418 -1.18 19.18 -4.34
N SER A 419 -0.02 19.86 -4.32
CA SER A 419 0.79 20.12 -5.51
C SER A 419 1.28 18.84 -6.18
N GLU A 420 1.76 17.87 -5.40
CA GLU A 420 2.22 16.56 -5.88
C GLU A 420 1.06 15.74 -6.47
N VAL A 421 -0.13 15.82 -5.85
CA VAL A 421 -1.33 15.20 -6.43
C VAL A 421 -1.69 15.83 -7.77
N LYS A 422 -1.58 17.16 -7.91
CA LYS A 422 -1.82 17.83 -9.19
C LYS A 422 -0.83 17.38 -10.27
N GLU A 423 0.41 17.17 -9.92
CA GLU A 423 1.45 16.63 -10.79
C GLU A 423 1.13 15.20 -11.22
N GLY A 424 0.81 14.31 -10.26
CA GLY A 424 0.38 12.95 -10.55
C GLY A 424 -0.89 12.87 -11.42
N LEU A 425 -1.86 13.79 -11.24
CA LEU A 425 -3.03 13.86 -12.12
C LEU A 425 -2.67 14.24 -13.56
N ARG A 426 -1.71 15.18 -13.76
CA ARG A 426 -1.18 15.49 -15.09
C ARG A 426 -0.47 14.29 -15.71
N PHE A 427 0.37 13.61 -14.92
CA PHE A 427 1.03 12.38 -15.35
C PHE A 427 0.02 11.32 -15.83
N LEU A 428 -1.06 11.06 -15.08
CA LEU A 428 -2.12 10.15 -15.50
C LEU A 428 -2.78 10.62 -16.81
N TYR A 429 -3.12 11.91 -16.90
CA TYR A 429 -3.76 12.49 -18.08
C TYR A 429 -2.90 12.28 -19.33
N ASN A 430 -1.63 12.61 -19.27
CA ASN A 430 -0.69 12.45 -20.39
C ASN A 430 -0.54 10.96 -20.78
N SER A 431 -0.42 10.07 -19.80
CA SER A 431 -0.32 8.62 -20.03
C SER A 431 -1.54 8.02 -20.73
N TYR A 432 -2.75 8.59 -20.53
CA TYR A 432 -3.96 8.17 -21.23
C TYR A 432 -4.02 8.76 -22.64
N HIS A 433 -3.63 10.02 -22.82
CA HIS A 433 -3.64 10.72 -24.10
C HIS A 433 -2.64 10.13 -25.10
N ASP A 434 -1.43 9.83 -24.66
CA ASP A 434 -0.37 9.23 -25.49
C ASP A 434 -0.74 7.79 -25.98
N ASN A 435 -1.63 7.12 -25.27
CA ASN A 435 -2.13 5.79 -25.65
C ASN A 435 -3.42 5.82 -26.47
N GLY A 436 -3.88 6.98 -26.94
CA GLY A 436 -5.09 7.12 -27.77
C GLY A 436 -6.40 6.73 -27.07
N LYS A 437 -6.42 6.66 -25.73
CA LYS A 437 -7.60 6.34 -24.95
C LYS A 437 -8.27 7.64 -24.49
N GLU A 438 -9.50 7.87 -24.94
CA GLU A 438 -10.36 8.90 -24.36
C GLU A 438 -10.51 8.64 -22.85
N VAL A 439 -10.31 9.67 -22.05
CA VAL A 439 -10.62 9.66 -20.61
C VAL A 439 -12.13 9.54 -20.44
N LYS A 440 -12.66 8.33 -20.49
CA LYS A 440 -14.07 8.08 -20.19
C LYS A 440 -14.27 8.14 -18.69
N TYR A 441 -15.33 8.84 -18.30
CA TYR A 441 -15.86 8.92 -16.95
C TYR A 441 -16.05 7.50 -16.37
N ASP A 442 -15.19 7.06 -15.50
CA ASP A 442 -15.45 5.85 -14.71
C ASP A 442 -16.12 6.28 -13.41
N VAL A 443 -17.44 6.35 -13.46
CA VAL A 443 -18.31 6.46 -12.28
C VAL A 443 -18.73 5.02 -11.97
N SER A 444 -17.78 4.19 -11.48
CA SER A 444 -18.15 2.87 -10.97
C SER A 444 -18.94 3.04 -9.68
N GLU A 445 -20.14 2.41 -9.65
CA GLU A 445 -21.08 2.32 -8.55
C GLU A 445 -20.48 1.78 -7.24
#